data_46e613ec5e4a2eea157b7f559a14746b
#
_entry.id   46e613ec5e4a2eea157b7f559a14746b
#
_cell.length_a   1.000
_cell.length_b   1.000
_cell.length_c   1.000
_cell.angle_alpha   90.00
_cell.angle_beta   90.00
_cell.angle_gamma   90.00
#
_symmetry.space_group_name_H-M   'P 1'
#
loop_
_entity.id
_entity.type
_entity.pdbx_description
1 polymer ?
#
loop_
_entity_poly.entity_id
_entity_poly.type
_entity_poly.pdbx_seq_one_letter_code
_entity_poly.pdbx_strand_id
1 'polypeptide(L)'
;ATDWLSLRATTGDAFIAPTLEQLLNPVTCGLSTVTDRFGPFSAFTTACGGGNPSLQNETATSTQFGVDIALGDFDIHVTWNETEFQNRIIGINGQDLMELEFANFKAATGFTGSGLTGDQPTEAQLISWLGSGGSNPDIIREPNDIYTILQVDNTSTTNAESVQVTAFDIEANYRFSLDNWGDFRIGLQA
;
A
#
# COMPACT_ATOMS: atom_id res chain seq x y z
N ALA A 1 12.82 38.53 12.80
CA ALA A 1 13.64 37.41 12.37
C ALA A 1 15.04 37.64 12.92
N THR A 2 15.70 36.63 13.42
CA THR A 2 17.09 36.67 13.86
C THR A 2 17.94 36.16 12.69
N ASP A 3 19.15 36.65 12.52
CA ASP A 3 20.01 36.25 11.38
C ASP A 3 20.50 34.80 11.47
N TRP A 4 20.33 34.16 12.63
CA TRP A 4 20.79 32.81 12.93
C TRP A 4 19.68 31.75 12.96
N LEU A 5 18.39 32.13 12.94
CA LEU A 5 17.24 31.22 13.02
C LEU A 5 16.21 31.56 11.94
N SER A 6 15.86 30.57 11.15
CA SER A 6 14.74 30.63 10.21
C SER A 6 13.74 29.49 10.52
N LEU A 7 12.47 29.84 10.51
CA LEU A 7 11.37 28.88 10.62
C LEU A 7 10.61 28.89 9.30
N ARG A 8 10.28 27.71 8.80
CA ARG A 8 9.49 27.56 7.58
C ARG A 8 8.35 26.56 7.81
N ALA A 9 7.22 26.84 7.21
CA ALA A 9 6.07 25.96 7.18
C ALA A 9 5.46 25.99 5.79
N THR A 10 5.09 24.84 5.28
CA THR A 10 4.47 24.69 3.97
C THR A 10 3.37 23.67 4.06
N THR A 11 2.23 23.94 3.42
CA THR A 11 1.20 22.93 3.18
C THR A 11 0.78 23.01 1.72
N GLY A 12 0.41 21.89 1.15
CA GLY A 12 -0.02 21.82 -0.24
C GLY A 12 -0.82 20.57 -0.52
N ASP A 13 -1.74 20.68 -1.44
CA ASP A 13 -2.58 19.59 -1.91
C ASP A 13 -2.21 19.25 -3.36
N ALA A 14 -2.27 17.96 -3.66
CA ALA A 14 -2.09 17.41 -4.99
C ALA A 14 -3.19 16.40 -5.29
N PHE A 15 -3.47 16.17 -6.58
CA PHE A 15 -4.37 15.09 -6.99
C PHE A 15 -3.88 14.45 -8.29
N ILE A 16 -4.26 13.19 -8.47
CA ILE A 16 -4.05 12.43 -9.71
C ILE A 16 -5.40 11.86 -10.13
N ALA A 17 -5.86 12.21 -11.32
CA ALA A 17 -7.06 11.62 -11.90
C ALA A 17 -6.76 10.22 -12.46
N PRO A 18 -7.70 9.27 -12.38
CA PRO A 18 -7.58 7.98 -13.05
C PRO A 18 -7.39 8.17 -14.57
N THR A 19 -6.58 7.32 -15.18
CA THR A 19 -6.42 7.30 -16.64
C THR A 19 -7.64 6.71 -17.32
N LEU A 20 -7.83 7.01 -18.61
CA LEU A 20 -8.92 6.41 -19.39
C LEU A 20 -8.81 4.88 -19.46
N GLU A 21 -7.60 4.35 -19.47
CA GLU A 21 -7.35 2.92 -19.44
C GLU A 21 -7.82 2.30 -18.12
N GLN A 22 -7.51 2.93 -17.00
CA GLN A 22 -7.97 2.47 -15.67
C GLN A 22 -9.50 2.52 -15.53
N LEU A 23 -10.16 3.44 -16.23
CA LEU A 23 -11.62 3.61 -16.16
C LEU A 23 -12.38 2.70 -17.15
N LEU A 24 -11.87 2.53 -18.37
CA LEU A 24 -12.66 2.06 -19.51
C LEU A 24 -12.08 0.82 -20.22
N ASN A 25 -10.98 0.24 -19.73
CA ASN A 25 -10.40 -0.94 -20.35
C ASN A 25 -11.45 -2.06 -20.44
N PRO A 26 -11.63 -2.71 -21.61
CA PRO A 26 -12.53 -3.86 -21.71
C PRO A 26 -12.10 -4.97 -20.76
N VAL A 27 -13.07 -5.69 -20.21
CA VAL A 27 -12.78 -6.89 -19.42
C VAL A 27 -12.08 -7.92 -20.29
N THR A 28 -10.94 -8.37 -19.85
CA THR A 28 -10.17 -9.45 -20.48
C THR A 28 -9.88 -10.54 -19.45
N CYS A 29 -9.86 -11.79 -19.91
CA CYS A 29 -9.60 -12.94 -19.05
C CYS A 29 -8.35 -13.67 -19.52
N GLY A 30 -7.53 -14.11 -18.58
CA GLY A 30 -6.32 -14.88 -18.84
C GLY A 30 -6.13 -16.00 -17.82
N LEU A 31 -5.31 -16.99 -18.19
CA LEU A 31 -4.91 -18.03 -17.24
C LEU A 31 -4.02 -17.43 -16.15
N SER A 32 -4.31 -17.78 -14.91
CA SER A 32 -3.58 -17.34 -13.72
C SER A 32 -3.37 -18.50 -12.76
N THR A 33 -2.44 -18.33 -11.84
CA THR A 33 -2.23 -19.24 -10.73
C THR A 33 -2.42 -18.47 -9.43
N VAL A 34 -3.24 -18.98 -8.55
CA VAL A 34 -3.48 -18.42 -7.21
C VAL A 34 -3.20 -19.47 -6.14
N THR A 35 -2.79 -19.05 -4.96
CA THR A 35 -2.65 -19.91 -3.79
C THR A 35 -3.87 -19.73 -2.91
N ASP A 36 -4.65 -20.79 -2.74
CA ASP A 36 -5.78 -20.82 -1.83
C ASP A 36 -5.32 -21.21 -0.42
N ARG A 37 -5.51 -20.30 0.54
CA ARG A 37 -5.20 -20.55 1.96
C ARG A 37 -6.16 -21.52 2.64
N PHE A 38 -7.26 -21.84 2.01
CA PHE A 38 -8.21 -22.85 2.49
C PHE A 38 -7.83 -24.26 2.05
N GLY A 39 -7.16 -24.38 0.93
CA GLY A 39 -6.75 -25.65 0.33
C GLY A 39 -5.22 -25.86 0.37
N PRO A 40 -4.76 -27.08 0.12
CA PRO A 40 -3.34 -27.41 0.17
C PRO A 40 -2.57 -27.01 -1.10
N PHE A 41 -3.19 -26.36 -2.09
CA PHE A 41 -2.64 -26.25 -3.44
C PHE A 41 -2.73 -24.85 -4.05
N SER A 42 -1.76 -24.59 -4.94
CA SER A 42 -1.92 -23.55 -5.97
C SER A 42 -2.95 -24.04 -6.99
N ALA A 43 -3.95 -23.23 -7.24
CA ALA A 43 -4.97 -23.52 -8.23
C ALA A 43 -4.68 -22.78 -9.53
N PHE A 44 -4.83 -23.49 -10.66
CA PHE A 44 -4.94 -22.84 -11.98
C PHE A 44 -6.38 -22.35 -12.13
N THR A 45 -6.52 -21.07 -12.43
CA THR A 45 -7.81 -20.41 -12.57
C THR A 45 -7.79 -19.43 -13.73
N THR A 46 -8.93 -18.90 -14.07
CA THR A 46 -9.05 -17.77 -15.00
C THR A 46 -9.17 -16.49 -14.19
N ALA A 47 -8.28 -15.53 -14.41
CA ALA A 47 -8.40 -14.19 -13.83
C ALA A 47 -8.98 -13.23 -14.87
N CYS A 48 -10.05 -12.53 -14.52
CA CYS A 48 -10.73 -11.57 -15.38
C CYS A 48 -10.64 -10.18 -14.77
N GLY A 49 -10.16 -9.21 -15.56
CA GLY A 49 -10.03 -7.82 -15.12
C GLY A 49 -10.22 -6.84 -16.26
N GLY A 50 -10.56 -5.62 -15.91
CA GLY A 50 -10.80 -4.52 -16.85
C GLY A 50 -10.70 -3.17 -16.19
N GLY A 51 -11.23 -2.12 -16.82
CA GLY A 51 -11.35 -0.80 -16.25
C GLY A 51 -12.37 -0.75 -15.10
N ASN A 52 -12.17 0.18 -14.19
CA ASN A 52 -13.09 0.43 -13.09
C ASN A 52 -13.63 1.87 -13.19
N PRO A 53 -14.84 2.08 -13.72
CA PRO A 53 -15.42 3.40 -13.89
C PRO A 53 -15.80 4.10 -12.58
N SER A 54 -15.75 3.41 -11.45
CA SER A 54 -16.03 3.97 -10.12
C SER A 54 -14.80 4.56 -9.43
N LEU A 55 -13.63 4.52 -10.06
CA LEU A 55 -12.40 5.10 -9.49
C LEU A 55 -12.55 6.59 -9.20
N GLN A 56 -12.15 6.96 -8.00
CA GLN A 56 -12.02 8.35 -7.56
C GLN A 56 -10.59 8.86 -7.78
N ASN A 57 -10.45 10.18 -7.81
CA ASN A 57 -9.13 10.79 -7.86
C ASN A 57 -8.32 10.42 -6.61
N GLU A 58 -7.05 10.10 -6.82
CA GLU A 58 -6.07 10.05 -5.73
C GLU A 58 -5.76 11.47 -5.28
N THR A 59 -5.76 11.73 -3.99
CA THR A 59 -5.39 13.01 -3.41
C THR A 59 -4.27 12.86 -2.39
N ALA A 60 -3.44 13.88 -2.27
CA ALA A 60 -2.39 13.94 -1.28
C ALA A 60 -2.34 15.33 -0.64
N THR A 61 -2.30 15.39 0.68
CA THR A 61 -2.04 16.60 1.44
C THR A 61 -0.68 16.47 2.11
N SER A 62 0.23 17.38 1.81
CA SER A 62 1.55 17.43 2.42
C SER A 62 1.68 18.63 3.35
N THR A 63 2.20 18.41 4.54
CA THR A 63 2.52 19.46 5.52
C THR A 63 3.97 19.31 5.95
N GLN A 64 4.71 20.42 5.91
CA GLN A 64 6.11 20.45 6.28
C GLN A 64 6.38 21.57 7.29
N PHE A 65 7.21 21.28 8.27
CA PHE A 65 7.78 22.27 9.19
C PHE A 65 9.31 22.13 9.19
N GLY A 66 9.99 23.25 9.02
CA GLY A 66 11.45 23.29 9.00
C GLY A 66 12.01 24.33 9.96
N VAL A 67 13.14 24.00 10.54
CA VAL A 67 13.97 24.88 11.37
C VAL A 67 15.36 24.89 10.78
N ASP A 68 15.85 26.07 10.45
CA ASP A 68 17.20 26.27 9.94
C ASP A 68 17.95 27.14 10.95
N ILE A 69 19.11 26.67 11.42
CA ILE A 69 19.98 27.33 12.38
C ILE A 69 21.36 27.52 11.75
N ALA A 70 21.84 28.77 11.71
CA ALA A 70 23.15 29.14 11.21
C ALA A 70 23.94 29.85 12.32
N LEU A 71 24.96 29.21 12.85
CA LEU A 71 25.81 29.72 13.92
C LEU A 71 27.27 29.76 13.46
N GLY A 72 27.67 30.86 12.84
CA GLY A 72 29.03 31.02 12.29
C GLY A 72 29.30 29.98 11.21
N ASP A 73 30.19 29.06 11.46
CA ASP A 73 30.61 28.00 10.55
C ASP A 73 29.73 26.72 10.65
N PHE A 74 28.70 26.75 11.47
CA PHE A 74 27.82 25.62 11.73
C PHE A 74 26.41 25.87 11.21
N ASP A 75 25.92 24.99 10.36
CA ASP A 75 24.57 25.02 9.79
C ASP A 75 23.81 23.74 10.15
N ILE A 76 22.59 23.87 10.68
CA ILE A 76 21.66 22.76 10.93
C ILE A 76 20.35 23.03 10.23
N HIS A 77 19.84 22.03 9.53
CA HIS A 77 18.51 22.02 8.94
C HIS A 77 17.75 20.82 9.47
N VAL A 78 16.58 21.04 10.06
CA VAL A 78 15.66 19.99 10.50
C VAL A 78 14.34 20.23 9.81
N THR A 79 13.84 19.20 9.11
CA THR A 79 12.53 19.24 8.47
C THR A 79 11.71 18.06 8.92
N TRP A 80 10.52 18.32 9.43
CA TRP A 80 9.46 17.35 9.59
C TRP A 80 8.52 17.45 8.39
N ASN A 81 8.17 16.29 7.84
CA ASN A 81 7.27 16.16 6.72
C ASN A 81 6.21 15.12 7.03
N GLU A 82 4.96 15.43 6.76
CA GLU A 82 3.84 14.50 6.79
C GLU A 82 3.07 14.60 5.49
N THR A 83 2.83 13.46 4.85
CA THR A 83 2.00 13.37 3.65
C THR A 83 0.92 12.32 3.87
N GLU A 84 -0.33 12.74 3.77
CA GLU A 84 -1.51 11.89 3.80
C GLU A 84 -2.00 11.67 2.36
N PHE A 85 -2.04 10.41 1.95
CA PHE A 85 -2.61 9.97 0.68
C PHE A 85 -4.00 9.39 0.91
N GLN A 86 -4.97 9.80 0.10
CA GLN A 86 -6.34 9.28 0.13
C GLN A 86 -6.72 8.75 -1.25
N ASN A 87 -7.52 7.69 -1.27
CA ASN A 87 -8.02 7.07 -2.50
C ASN A 87 -6.92 6.64 -3.47
N ARG A 88 -5.77 6.16 -2.98
CA ARG A 88 -4.68 5.71 -3.85
C ARG A 88 -5.17 4.66 -4.83
N ILE A 89 -4.87 4.86 -6.11
CA ILE A 89 -5.23 3.91 -7.17
C ILE A 89 -4.19 2.80 -7.19
N ILE A 90 -4.59 1.59 -6.79
CA ILE A 90 -3.74 0.40 -6.77
C ILE A 90 -4.31 -0.69 -7.68
N GLY A 91 -3.42 -1.49 -8.26
CA GLY A 91 -3.82 -2.71 -8.98
C GLY A 91 -4.12 -3.83 -7.99
N ILE A 92 -5.19 -4.56 -8.23
CA ILE A 92 -5.54 -5.80 -7.53
C ILE A 92 -5.39 -6.96 -8.48
N ASN A 93 -4.69 -8.00 -8.08
CA ASN A 93 -4.58 -9.26 -8.79
C ASN A 93 -5.38 -10.39 -8.11
N GLY A 94 -5.47 -11.55 -8.75
CA GLY A 94 -6.23 -12.68 -8.19
C GLY A 94 -5.70 -13.16 -6.84
N GLN A 95 -4.39 -13.09 -6.59
CA GLN A 95 -3.83 -13.47 -5.30
C GLN A 95 -4.23 -12.49 -4.19
N ASP A 96 -4.30 -11.20 -4.47
CA ASP A 96 -4.73 -10.20 -3.49
C ASP A 96 -6.17 -10.46 -3.03
N LEU A 97 -7.06 -10.85 -3.96
CA LEU A 97 -8.44 -11.22 -3.64
C LEU A 97 -8.51 -12.50 -2.78
N MET A 98 -7.67 -13.49 -3.06
CA MET A 98 -7.55 -14.70 -2.24
C MET A 98 -7.07 -14.41 -0.81
N GLU A 99 -6.08 -13.54 -0.66
CA GLU A 99 -5.57 -13.12 0.65
C GLU A 99 -6.62 -12.29 1.42
N LEU A 100 -7.37 -11.45 0.74
CA LEU A 100 -8.47 -10.69 1.32
C LEU A 100 -9.60 -11.62 1.81
N GLU A 101 -9.98 -12.62 1.01
CA GLU A 101 -10.97 -13.62 1.39
C GLU A 101 -10.53 -14.36 2.67
N PHE A 102 -9.27 -14.78 2.72
CA PHE A 102 -8.71 -15.46 3.89
C PHE A 102 -8.64 -14.54 5.13
N ALA A 103 -8.29 -13.26 4.95
CA ALA A 103 -8.31 -12.28 6.04
C ALA A 103 -9.72 -12.08 6.60
N ASN A 104 -10.74 -11.99 5.74
CA ASN A 104 -12.15 -11.89 6.13
C ASN A 104 -12.62 -13.14 6.88
N PHE A 105 -12.23 -14.33 6.42
CA PHE A 105 -12.47 -15.57 7.14
C PHE A 105 -11.89 -15.54 8.55
N LYS A 106 -10.63 -15.14 8.71
CA LYS A 106 -9.97 -15.02 10.02
C LYS A 106 -10.71 -14.06 10.94
N ALA A 107 -11.08 -12.91 10.41
CA ALA A 107 -11.81 -11.88 11.18
C ALA A 107 -13.20 -12.38 11.63
N ALA A 108 -13.91 -13.10 10.77
CA ALA A 108 -15.27 -13.59 11.05
C ALA A 108 -15.30 -14.81 11.99
N THR A 109 -14.29 -15.69 11.90
CA THR A 109 -14.30 -16.97 12.63
C THR A 109 -13.37 -17.02 13.85
N GLY A 110 -12.48 -16.03 13.99
CA GLY A 110 -11.42 -16.06 15.00
C GLY A 110 -10.32 -17.09 14.72
N PHE A 111 -10.23 -17.61 13.49
CA PHE A 111 -9.20 -18.54 13.09
C PHE A 111 -7.81 -17.89 13.17
N THR A 112 -6.87 -18.52 13.86
CA THR A 112 -5.52 -18.00 14.10
C THR A 112 -4.44 -18.63 13.23
N GLY A 113 -4.78 -19.69 12.51
CA GLY A 113 -3.84 -20.39 11.63
C GLY A 113 -3.36 -19.55 10.45
N SER A 114 -2.27 -19.98 9.85
CA SER A 114 -1.62 -19.31 8.71
C SER A 114 -2.28 -19.64 7.37
N GLY A 115 -3.08 -20.70 7.29
CA GLY A 115 -3.59 -21.24 6.04
C GLY A 115 -2.53 -21.97 5.20
N LEU A 116 -1.33 -22.18 5.74
CA LEU A 116 -0.30 -23.00 5.09
C LEU A 116 -0.53 -24.49 5.36
N THR A 117 0.13 -25.34 4.59
CA THR A 117 0.00 -26.80 4.72
C THR A 117 0.16 -27.27 6.17
N GLY A 118 -0.86 -27.95 6.68
CA GLY A 118 -0.92 -28.43 8.05
C GLY A 118 -1.47 -27.44 9.08
N ASP A 119 -1.77 -26.21 8.68
CA ASP A 119 -2.32 -25.15 9.53
C ASP A 119 -3.49 -24.43 8.84
N GLN A 120 -4.32 -25.20 8.17
CA GLN A 120 -5.48 -24.77 7.42
C GLN A 120 -6.76 -24.91 8.25
N PRO A 121 -7.83 -24.15 7.95
CA PRO A 121 -9.12 -24.37 8.55
C PRO A 121 -9.67 -25.75 8.15
N THR A 122 -10.49 -26.31 9.00
CA THR A 122 -11.20 -27.56 8.66
C THR A 122 -12.26 -27.30 7.60
N GLU A 123 -12.56 -28.31 6.79
CA GLU A 123 -13.62 -28.25 5.78
C GLU A 123 -14.96 -27.80 6.37
N ALA A 124 -15.30 -28.28 7.56
CA ALA A 124 -16.54 -27.90 8.23
C ALA A 124 -16.58 -26.40 8.59
N GLN A 125 -15.46 -25.82 9.02
CA GLN A 125 -15.37 -24.38 9.28
C GLN A 125 -15.53 -23.56 7.99
N LEU A 126 -14.91 -24.01 6.91
CA LEU A 126 -15.00 -23.35 5.61
C LEU A 126 -16.42 -23.43 5.03
N ILE A 127 -17.06 -24.60 5.02
CA ILE A 127 -18.44 -24.78 4.55
C ILE A 127 -19.40 -23.89 5.35
N SER A 128 -19.24 -23.86 6.67
CA SER A 128 -20.07 -23.02 7.54
C SER A 128 -19.93 -21.53 7.21
N TRP A 129 -18.71 -21.07 6.97
CA TRP A 129 -18.44 -19.67 6.65
C TRP A 129 -18.92 -19.29 5.25
N LEU A 130 -18.66 -20.11 4.24
CA LEU A 130 -19.15 -19.90 2.87
C LEU A 130 -20.69 -19.92 2.84
N GLY A 131 -21.31 -20.84 3.57
CA GLY A 131 -22.77 -20.93 3.68
C GLY A 131 -23.42 -19.76 4.42
N SER A 132 -22.67 -19.02 5.23
CA SER A 132 -23.12 -17.77 5.88
C SER A 132 -23.00 -16.52 4.99
N GLY A 133 -22.56 -16.66 3.75
CA GLY A 133 -22.33 -15.54 2.83
C GLY A 133 -20.96 -14.88 3.01
N GLY A 134 -20.02 -15.55 3.63
CA GLY A 134 -18.69 -15.04 3.87
C GLY A 134 -17.74 -15.04 2.65
N SER A 135 -18.12 -15.76 1.57
CA SER A 135 -17.30 -15.82 0.36
C SER A 135 -17.18 -14.46 -0.33
N ASN A 136 -16.00 -14.20 -0.90
CA ASN A 136 -15.84 -13.08 -1.80
C ASN A 136 -16.60 -13.37 -3.12
N PRO A 137 -17.55 -12.52 -3.55
CA PRO A 137 -18.34 -12.75 -4.76
C PRO A 137 -17.48 -12.78 -6.04
N ASP A 138 -16.27 -12.20 -6.00
CA ASP A 138 -15.34 -12.18 -7.13
C ASP A 138 -14.52 -13.49 -7.25
N ILE A 139 -14.64 -14.42 -6.29
CA ILE A 139 -14.00 -15.73 -6.31
C ILE A 139 -15.04 -16.80 -6.59
N ILE A 140 -15.05 -17.29 -7.80
CA ILE A 140 -16.02 -18.29 -8.27
C ILE A 140 -15.43 -19.68 -8.02
N ARG A 141 -16.03 -20.42 -7.09
CA ARG A 141 -15.67 -21.80 -6.75
C ARG A 141 -16.59 -22.81 -7.41
N GLU A 142 -16.09 -24.03 -7.61
CA GLU A 142 -16.91 -25.16 -8.06
C GLU A 142 -17.99 -25.49 -7.00
N PRO A 143 -19.29 -25.58 -7.36
CA PRO A 143 -20.36 -25.81 -6.38
C PRO A 143 -20.21 -27.10 -5.56
N ASN A 144 -19.58 -28.12 -6.10
CA ASN A 144 -19.41 -29.43 -5.46
C ASN A 144 -17.99 -29.66 -4.91
N ASP A 145 -17.08 -28.71 -5.13
CA ASP A 145 -15.70 -28.75 -4.66
C ASP A 145 -15.20 -27.36 -4.30
N ILE A 146 -15.34 -27.00 -3.03
CA ILE A 146 -15.00 -25.67 -2.50
C ILE A 146 -13.53 -25.31 -2.65
N TYR A 147 -12.66 -26.27 -2.93
CA TYR A 147 -11.23 -26.02 -3.13
C TYR A 147 -10.87 -25.75 -4.60
N THR A 148 -11.77 -26.06 -5.55
CA THR A 148 -11.56 -25.74 -6.95
C THR A 148 -12.05 -24.34 -7.28
N ILE A 149 -11.11 -23.45 -7.67
CA ILE A 149 -11.39 -22.09 -8.07
C ILE A 149 -11.50 -22.07 -9.59
N LEU A 150 -12.70 -21.77 -10.09
CA LEU A 150 -12.97 -21.69 -11.52
C LEU A 150 -12.49 -20.37 -12.11
N GLN A 151 -12.77 -19.27 -11.40
CA GLN A 151 -12.49 -17.93 -11.90
C GLN A 151 -12.32 -16.95 -10.74
N VAL A 152 -11.50 -15.93 -10.97
CA VAL A 152 -11.36 -14.77 -10.11
C VAL A 152 -11.67 -13.53 -10.94
N ASP A 153 -12.73 -12.83 -10.60
CA ASP A 153 -13.19 -11.62 -11.29
C ASP A 153 -12.62 -10.36 -10.66
N ASN A 154 -12.87 -9.22 -11.29
CA ASN A 154 -12.51 -7.88 -10.80
C ASN A 154 -11.02 -7.69 -10.44
N THR A 155 -10.13 -8.44 -11.12
CA THR A 155 -8.69 -8.21 -11.06
C THR A 155 -8.35 -6.94 -11.84
N SER A 156 -8.56 -5.78 -11.22
CA SER A 156 -8.43 -4.47 -11.86
C SER A 156 -7.82 -3.47 -10.88
N THR A 157 -8.02 -2.18 -11.14
CA THR A 157 -7.61 -1.12 -10.22
C THR A 157 -8.76 -0.71 -9.28
N THR A 158 -8.42 -0.39 -8.04
CA THR A 158 -9.35 0.13 -7.04
C THR A 158 -8.72 1.28 -6.26
N ASN A 159 -9.55 2.02 -5.53
CA ASN A 159 -9.02 2.99 -4.58
C ASN A 159 -8.73 2.28 -3.24
N ALA A 160 -7.48 2.38 -2.79
CA ALA A 160 -7.07 1.92 -1.47
C ALA A 160 -7.48 2.92 -0.39
N GLU A 161 -7.46 2.46 0.87
CA GLU A 161 -7.60 3.32 2.04
C GLU A 161 -6.48 4.35 2.14
N SER A 162 -6.62 5.31 3.06
CA SER A 162 -5.62 6.34 3.30
C SER A 162 -4.31 5.76 3.82
N VAL A 163 -3.20 6.36 3.37
CA VAL A 163 -1.85 6.06 3.84
C VAL A 163 -1.21 7.35 4.29
N GLN A 164 -0.71 7.36 5.53
CA GLN A 164 0.04 8.48 6.07
C GLN A 164 1.52 8.13 6.16
N VAL A 165 2.36 9.04 5.67
CA VAL A 165 3.82 8.91 5.72
C VAL A 165 4.37 10.10 6.49
N THR A 166 5.13 9.84 7.53
CA THR A 166 5.83 10.87 8.32
C THR A 166 7.33 10.64 8.24
N ALA A 167 8.08 11.69 7.96
CA ALA A 167 9.54 11.66 7.88
C ALA A 167 10.17 12.85 8.62
N PHE A 168 11.40 12.63 9.08
CA PHE A 168 12.28 13.68 9.58
C PHE A 168 13.57 13.66 8.77
N ASP A 169 13.93 14.82 8.25
CA ASP A 169 15.20 15.04 7.57
C ASP A 169 16.05 15.95 8.44
N ILE A 170 17.26 15.51 8.76
CA ILE A 170 18.23 16.26 9.55
C ILE A 170 19.52 16.38 8.75
N GLU A 171 19.94 17.61 8.53
CA GLU A 171 21.23 17.93 7.93
C GLU A 171 22.01 18.84 8.88
N ALA A 172 23.28 18.50 9.15
CA ALA A 172 24.19 19.33 9.92
C ALA A 172 25.52 19.45 9.18
N ASN A 173 26.02 20.68 9.04
CA ASN A 173 27.28 20.96 8.37
C ASN A 173 28.14 21.82 9.27
N TYR A 174 29.43 21.52 9.29
CA TYR A 174 30.45 22.34 9.95
C TYR A 174 31.59 22.62 8.99
N ARG A 175 31.97 23.90 8.88
CA ARG A 175 33.10 24.38 8.07
C ARG A 175 34.23 24.83 9.00
N PHE A 176 35.44 24.49 8.67
CA PHE A 176 36.63 24.95 9.39
C PHE A 176 37.82 25.04 8.47
N SER A 177 38.72 25.98 8.77
CA SER A 177 39.94 26.21 8.03
C SER A 177 41.17 25.84 8.88
N LEU A 178 42.12 25.16 8.27
CA LEU A 178 43.44 24.89 8.85
C LEU A 178 44.50 25.61 8.01
N ASP A 179 45.18 26.56 8.60
CA ASP A 179 46.04 27.56 7.94
C ASP A 179 46.99 27.00 6.85
N ASN A 180 47.49 25.80 7.03
CA ASN A 180 48.42 25.17 6.06
C ASN A 180 47.78 24.00 5.26
N TRP A 181 46.52 23.64 5.55
CA TRP A 181 45.88 22.43 5.01
C TRP A 181 44.63 22.76 4.17
N GLY A 182 44.15 24.03 4.24
CA GLY A 182 43.01 24.51 3.49
C GLY A 182 41.69 24.44 4.28
N ASP A 183 40.58 24.58 3.53
CA ASP A 183 39.23 24.62 4.07
C ASP A 183 38.58 23.24 4.03
N PHE A 184 37.93 22.87 5.10
CA PHE A 184 37.26 21.57 5.28
C PHE A 184 35.79 21.79 5.59
N ARG A 185 34.97 20.85 5.13
CA ARG A 185 33.55 20.74 5.49
C ARG A 185 33.24 19.31 5.93
N ILE A 186 32.61 19.17 7.09
CA ILE A 186 32.05 17.91 7.56
C ILE A 186 30.55 18.04 7.53
N GLY A 187 29.84 17.07 6.93
CA GLY A 187 28.39 17.01 6.85
C GLY A 187 27.86 15.70 7.39
N LEU A 188 26.71 15.76 8.08
CA LEU A 188 25.89 14.64 8.53
C LEU A 188 24.50 14.81 7.92
N GLN A 189 23.97 13.74 7.36
CA GLN A 189 22.59 13.67 6.86
C GLN A 189 21.93 12.38 7.34
N ALA A 190 20.68 12.48 7.85
CA ALA A 190 19.90 11.37 8.35
C ALA A 190 18.40 11.53 8.01
#